data_5c01bcee404362e6966596b0f6e1950a
#
_entry.id   5c01bcee404362e6966596b0f6e1950a
#
_cell.length_a   1.000
_cell.length_b   1.000
_cell.length_c   1.000
_cell.angle_alpha   90.00
_cell.angle_beta   90.00
_cell.angle_gamma   90.00
#
_symmetry.space_group_name_H-M   'P 1'
#
loop_
_entity.id
_entity.type
_entity.pdbx_description
1 polymer ?
#
loop_
_entity_poly.entity_id
_entity_poly.type
_entity_poly.pdbx_seq_one_letter_code
_entity_poly.pdbx_strand_id
1 'polypeptide(L)'
;MPPRKSSASRKREKAPRKGKKPPKAIVHDAPHAPELVIITGMSGSGKASVLKAFEDLGYYCVDNLPVELIPRFAEMALQSAEIRRTALVVDVREGSKLDQLPGILKSVRRMIPTKVAFLEASDAVLLRRFSETRRPHPLGTNAPVNASLKTERRHLASIRALADIVLDTSKFNVHELRAHIIERFHEKATEKSILVSIVSFGYRHGVPEDADLVFDVRFLPNPHFVPEFRPLTGRHPRVAKYIRSFPQTQEFILRISDLLIYLLPHYIHEGKSYLTVGFGCTGGQHRSVMIAEEVGKRLRKAGYRVKVVHRDMPK
;
A
#
# COMPACT_ATOMS: atom_id res chain seq x y z
N MET A 1 -39.88 -55.87 -59.67
CA MET A 1 -38.95 -55.52 -58.58
C MET A 1 -38.34 -54.15 -58.80
N PRO A 2 -38.71 -53.09 -58.09
CA PRO A 2 -38.07 -51.80 -58.17
C PRO A 2 -36.92 -51.67 -57.19
N PRO A 3 -35.91 -50.79 -57.40
CA PRO A 3 -34.71 -50.71 -56.62
C PRO A 3 -34.89 -49.84 -55.32
N ARG A 4 -34.14 -50.22 -54.29
CA ARG A 4 -34.14 -49.56 -52.98
C ARG A 4 -33.48 -48.18 -53.05
N LYS A 5 -34.16 -47.18 -52.48
CA LYS A 5 -33.63 -45.82 -52.21
C LYS A 5 -32.71 -45.85 -50.98
N SER A 6 -31.47 -45.43 -51.12
CA SER A 6 -30.52 -45.19 -50.04
C SER A 6 -30.84 -43.87 -49.31
N SER A 7 -31.02 -43.92 -48.03
CA SER A 7 -31.22 -42.76 -47.13
C SER A 7 -29.84 -42.18 -46.76
N ALA A 8 -29.56 -40.98 -47.26
CA ALA A 8 -28.38 -40.23 -46.84
C ALA A 8 -28.65 -39.55 -45.50
N SER A 9 -27.91 -39.93 -44.46
CA SER A 9 -27.94 -39.29 -43.14
C SER A 9 -27.21 -37.94 -43.19
N ARG A 10 -27.95 -36.84 -43.04
CA ARG A 10 -27.40 -35.51 -42.86
C ARG A 10 -26.74 -35.42 -41.47
N LYS A 11 -25.41 -35.34 -41.40
CA LYS A 11 -24.67 -34.94 -40.23
C LYS A 11 -25.01 -33.48 -39.89
N ARG A 12 -25.61 -33.25 -38.69
CA ARG A 12 -25.77 -31.92 -38.13
C ARG A 12 -24.42 -31.41 -37.66
N GLU A 13 -23.91 -30.39 -38.30
CA GLU A 13 -22.77 -29.61 -37.86
C GLU A 13 -23.10 -28.89 -36.56
N LYS A 14 -22.29 -29.17 -35.50
CA LYS A 14 -22.41 -28.48 -34.22
C LYS A 14 -21.79 -27.09 -34.35
N ALA A 15 -22.61 -26.05 -34.08
CA ALA A 15 -22.15 -24.67 -34.00
C ALA A 15 -20.96 -24.50 -33.01
N PRO A 16 -20.00 -23.57 -33.30
CA PRO A 16 -18.82 -23.38 -32.47
C PRO A 16 -19.21 -22.82 -31.11
N ARG A 17 -18.68 -23.46 -30.06
CA ARG A 17 -18.81 -22.99 -28.68
C ARG A 17 -18.20 -21.59 -28.56
N LYS A 18 -19.00 -20.62 -28.12
CA LYS A 18 -18.55 -19.26 -27.74
C LYS A 18 -17.40 -19.37 -26.75
N GLY A 19 -16.21 -18.94 -27.17
CA GLY A 19 -15.02 -18.91 -26.34
C GLY A 19 -15.26 -18.09 -25.06
N LYS A 20 -14.81 -18.62 -23.92
CA LYS A 20 -14.76 -17.88 -22.66
C LYS A 20 -13.89 -16.63 -22.90
N LYS A 21 -14.44 -15.44 -22.59
CA LYS A 21 -13.64 -14.21 -22.55
C LYS A 21 -12.43 -14.44 -21.64
N PRO A 22 -11.22 -14.03 -22.06
CA PRO A 22 -10.06 -14.10 -21.20
C PRO A 22 -10.32 -13.28 -19.90
N PRO A 23 -9.71 -13.66 -18.76
CA PRO A 23 -9.81 -12.89 -17.54
C PRO A 23 -9.34 -11.46 -17.82
N LYS A 24 -10.10 -10.47 -17.33
CA LYS A 24 -9.72 -9.07 -17.42
C LYS A 24 -8.31 -8.93 -16.86
N ALA A 25 -7.38 -8.48 -17.68
CA ALA A 25 -6.05 -8.08 -17.25
C ALA A 25 -6.18 -7.15 -16.05
N ILE A 26 -5.39 -7.42 -15.02
CA ILE A 26 -5.18 -6.51 -13.90
C ILE A 26 -4.74 -5.19 -14.54
N VAL A 27 -5.52 -4.14 -14.35
CA VAL A 27 -5.16 -2.79 -14.79
C VAL A 27 -3.92 -2.43 -13.97
N HIS A 28 -2.75 -2.59 -14.58
CA HIS A 28 -1.55 -1.95 -14.07
C HIS A 28 -1.73 -0.45 -14.26
N ASP A 29 -1.57 0.31 -13.18
CA ASP A 29 -1.49 1.78 -13.19
C ASP A 29 -0.65 2.26 -14.37
N ALA A 30 -1.01 3.45 -14.90
CA ALA A 30 -0.21 4.10 -15.92
C ALA A 30 1.26 4.11 -15.47
N PRO A 31 2.20 3.65 -16.29
CA PRO A 31 3.56 3.45 -15.84
C PRO A 31 4.15 4.79 -15.39
N HIS A 32 4.46 4.90 -14.09
CA HIS A 32 5.18 6.05 -13.54
C HIS A 32 6.42 6.36 -14.39
N ALA A 33 6.74 7.62 -14.55
CA ALA A 33 7.99 8.01 -15.18
C ALA A 33 9.17 7.45 -14.37
N PRO A 34 10.25 6.98 -15.03
CA PRO A 34 11.41 6.49 -14.32
C PRO A 34 12.01 7.59 -13.43
N GLU A 35 12.26 7.29 -12.17
CA GLU A 35 12.93 8.23 -11.25
C GLU A 35 13.84 7.50 -10.27
N LEU A 36 14.90 8.19 -9.85
CA LEU A 36 15.88 7.71 -8.90
C LEU A 36 15.97 8.67 -7.71
N VAL A 37 15.86 8.14 -6.49
CA VAL A 37 16.12 8.87 -5.26
C VAL A 37 17.34 8.29 -4.58
N ILE A 38 18.35 9.13 -4.36
CA ILE A 38 19.55 8.75 -3.60
C ILE A 38 19.41 9.33 -2.21
N ILE A 39 19.37 8.44 -1.23
CA ILE A 39 19.24 8.76 0.19
C ILE A 39 20.61 8.65 0.82
N THR A 40 21.12 9.73 1.37
CA THR A 40 22.41 9.76 2.07
C THR A 40 22.34 10.66 3.31
N GLY A 41 23.42 10.82 4.03
CA GLY A 41 23.47 11.68 5.20
C GLY A 41 24.08 11.01 6.41
N MET A 42 24.05 11.72 7.55
CA MET A 42 24.71 11.33 8.79
C MET A 42 24.28 9.96 9.30
N SER A 43 25.21 9.22 9.87
CA SER A 43 24.93 7.97 10.58
C SER A 43 24.02 8.25 11.77
N GLY A 44 22.96 7.44 11.93
CA GLY A 44 21.93 7.70 12.95
C GLY A 44 20.86 8.73 12.58
N SER A 45 20.91 9.34 11.38
CA SER A 45 19.91 10.33 10.91
C SER A 45 18.57 9.71 10.50
N GLY A 46 18.43 8.38 10.44
CA GLY A 46 17.18 7.71 10.11
C GLY A 46 17.05 7.24 8.67
N LYS A 47 18.16 7.08 7.92
CA LYS A 47 18.16 6.60 6.52
C LYS A 47 17.33 5.33 6.31
N ALA A 48 17.46 4.33 7.20
CA ALA A 48 16.68 3.09 7.10
C ALA A 48 15.16 3.30 7.26
N SER A 49 14.74 4.22 8.12
CA SER A 49 13.31 4.57 8.27
C SER A 49 12.78 5.28 7.04
N VAL A 50 13.59 6.15 6.43
CA VAL A 50 13.25 6.83 5.19
C VAL A 50 13.18 5.85 4.03
N LEU A 51 14.11 4.89 3.94
CA LEU A 51 14.08 3.84 2.91
C LEU A 51 12.79 3.01 2.99
N LYS A 52 12.36 2.63 4.21
CA LYS A 52 11.08 1.95 4.42
C LYS A 52 9.87 2.79 3.98
N ALA A 53 9.91 4.11 4.19
CA ALA A 53 8.86 4.99 3.68
C ALA A 53 8.79 5.01 2.14
N PHE A 54 9.93 4.89 1.46
CA PHE A 54 9.97 4.74 0.00
C PHE A 54 9.46 3.37 -0.47
N GLU A 55 9.73 2.28 0.27
CA GLU A 55 9.11 0.97 0.01
C GLU A 55 7.57 1.05 0.06
N ASP A 56 7.02 1.75 1.07
CA ASP A 56 5.57 1.97 1.20
C ASP A 56 4.99 2.81 0.06
N LEU A 57 5.80 3.68 -0.55
CA LEU A 57 5.44 4.46 -1.74
C LEU A 57 5.60 3.66 -3.05
N GLY A 58 5.99 2.38 -2.97
CA GLY A 58 6.16 1.50 -4.13
C GLY A 58 7.46 1.69 -4.89
N TYR A 59 8.49 2.25 -4.28
CA TYR A 59 9.84 2.29 -4.86
C TYR A 59 10.54 0.93 -4.70
N TYR A 60 11.35 0.57 -5.67
CA TYR A 60 12.34 -0.47 -5.50
C TYR A 60 13.49 0.07 -4.66
N CYS A 61 13.71 -0.50 -3.48
CA CYS A 61 14.62 0.04 -2.48
C CYS A 61 15.87 -0.83 -2.32
N VAL A 62 17.03 -0.18 -2.28
CA VAL A 62 18.33 -0.87 -2.02
C VAL A 62 19.06 -0.13 -0.91
N ASP A 63 19.39 -0.86 0.15
CA ASP A 63 20.20 -0.32 1.26
C ASP A 63 21.69 -0.56 1.00
N ASN A 64 22.52 0.41 1.42
CA ASN A 64 23.98 0.33 1.38
C ASN A 64 24.55 -0.07 0.00
N LEU A 65 24.08 0.59 -1.06
CA LEU A 65 24.57 0.33 -2.42
C LEU A 65 25.95 0.95 -2.64
N PRO A 66 26.94 0.19 -3.14
CA PRO A 66 28.20 0.74 -3.61
C PRO A 66 28.00 1.83 -4.67
N VAL A 67 28.70 2.95 -4.53
CA VAL A 67 28.49 4.13 -5.40
C VAL A 67 28.74 3.82 -6.88
N GLU A 68 29.64 2.92 -7.19
CA GLU A 68 29.96 2.50 -8.56
C GLU A 68 28.81 1.76 -9.25
N LEU A 69 27.85 1.20 -8.49
CA LEU A 69 26.70 0.49 -9.04
C LEU A 69 25.50 1.40 -9.35
N ILE A 70 25.53 2.65 -8.90
CA ILE A 70 24.42 3.61 -9.13
C ILE A 70 24.11 3.78 -10.62
N PRO A 71 25.10 3.96 -11.54
CA PRO A 71 24.82 4.07 -12.97
C PRO A 71 24.12 2.83 -13.52
N ARG A 72 24.52 1.64 -13.06
CA ARG A 72 23.90 0.38 -13.50
C ARG A 72 22.44 0.27 -13.07
N PHE A 73 22.12 0.68 -11.84
CA PHE A 73 20.73 0.75 -11.38
C PHE A 73 19.90 1.77 -12.17
N ALA A 74 20.48 2.90 -12.53
CA ALA A 74 19.81 3.89 -13.40
C ALA A 74 19.46 3.29 -14.78
N GLU A 75 20.39 2.55 -15.40
CA GLU A 75 20.13 1.83 -16.65
C GLU A 75 19.00 0.79 -16.50
N MET A 76 19.03 -0.01 -15.43
CA MET A 76 18.00 -1.00 -15.15
C MET A 76 16.64 -0.36 -14.94
N ALA A 77 16.57 0.77 -14.23
CA ALA A 77 15.33 1.51 -13.98
C ALA A 77 14.69 2.06 -15.29
N LEU A 78 15.51 2.38 -16.28
CA LEU A 78 15.03 2.79 -17.61
C LEU A 78 14.47 1.63 -18.43
N GLN A 79 15.00 0.41 -18.25
CA GLN A 79 14.67 -0.76 -19.04
C GLN A 79 13.56 -1.63 -18.45
N SER A 80 13.34 -1.58 -17.13
CA SER A 80 12.38 -2.44 -16.43
C SER A 80 11.15 -1.65 -15.96
N ALA A 81 9.99 -2.26 -16.16
CA ALA A 81 8.73 -1.71 -15.63
C ALA A 81 8.63 -1.85 -14.09
N GLU A 82 9.30 -2.86 -13.51
CA GLU A 82 9.20 -3.20 -12.09
C GLU A 82 10.06 -2.30 -11.18
N ILE A 83 11.18 -1.77 -11.70
CA ILE A 83 12.13 -0.97 -10.93
C ILE A 83 12.23 0.49 -11.42
N ARG A 84 11.19 1.00 -12.08
CA ARG A 84 11.16 2.38 -12.60
C ARG A 84 11.36 3.44 -11.54
N ARG A 85 10.76 3.25 -10.37
CA ARG A 85 10.96 4.12 -9.22
C ARG A 85 11.91 3.44 -8.26
N THR A 86 13.09 3.99 -8.08
CA THR A 86 14.16 3.37 -7.29
C THR A 86 14.65 4.32 -6.22
N ALA A 87 14.82 3.82 -4.99
CA ALA A 87 15.43 4.53 -3.86
C ALA A 87 16.68 3.78 -3.39
N LEU A 88 17.82 4.45 -3.41
CA LEU A 88 19.14 3.88 -3.09
C LEU A 88 19.71 4.57 -1.86
N VAL A 89 20.11 3.82 -0.85
CA VAL A 89 20.86 4.38 0.28
C VAL A 89 22.37 4.25 0.02
N VAL A 90 23.07 5.37 0.11
CA VAL A 90 24.52 5.47 0.05
C VAL A 90 25.03 5.95 1.40
N ASP A 91 25.96 5.19 2.00
CA ASP A 91 26.42 5.42 3.37
C ASP A 91 27.90 5.86 3.40
N VAL A 92 28.30 6.55 4.46
CA VAL A 92 29.69 6.95 4.75
C VAL A 92 30.67 5.76 4.79
N ARG A 93 30.15 4.53 4.93
CA ARG A 93 30.95 3.28 4.88
C ARG A 93 31.69 3.07 3.57
N GLU A 94 31.25 3.72 2.49
CA GLU A 94 31.95 3.73 1.19
C GLU A 94 33.34 4.40 1.25
N GLY A 95 33.66 5.12 2.33
CA GLY A 95 34.97 5.74 2.52
C GLY A 95 35.33 6.70 1.39
N SER A 96 36.55 6.57 0.83
CA SER A 96 37.05 7.42 -0.27
C SER A 96 36.25 7.28 -1.58
N LYS A 97 35.47 6.22 -1.76
CA LYS A 97 34.61 6.05 -2.94
C LYS A 97 33.47 7.06 -3.00
N LEU A 98 33.06 7.59 -1.84
CA LEU A 98 32.09 8.69 -1.76
C LEU A 98 32.52 9.95 -2.53
N ASP A 99 33.82 10.18 -2.69
CA ASP A 99 34.37 11.29 -3.46
C ASP A 99 34.04 11.20 -4.96
N GLN A 100 33.66 10.01 -5.46
CA GLN A 100 33.22 9.78 -6.83
C GLN A 100 31.75 10.13 -7.03
N LEU A 101 30.95 10.22 -5.96
CA LEU A 101 29.50 10.43 -6.03
C LEU A 101 29.11 11.68 -6.83
N PRO A 102 29.78 12.84 -6.71
CA PRO A 102 29.48 14.03 -7.52
C PRO A 102 29.56 13.78 -9.03
N GLY A 103 30.59 13.07 -9.47
CA GLY A 103 30.77 12.68 -10.89
C GLY A 103 29.69 11.71 -11.37
N ILE A 104 29.39 10.71 -10.56
CA ILE A 104 28.34 9.72 -10.82
C ILE A 104 26.99 10.40 -10.91
N LEU A 105 26.64 11.29 -9.97
CA LEU A 105 25.38 12.05 -9.99
C LEU A 105 25.23 12.88 -11.27
N LYS A 106 26.32 13.52 -11.73
CA LYS A 106 26.30 14.29 -12.96
C LYS A 106 25.98 13.44 -14.19
N SER A 107 26.47 12.21 -14.26
CA SER A 107 26.20 11.27 -15.35
C SER A 107 24.77 10.73 -15.26
N VAL A 108 24.36 10.29 -14.08
CA VAL A 108 23.03 9.65 -13.86
C VAL A 108 21.89 10.65 -14.07
N ARG A 109 22.04 11.91 -13.64
CA ARG A 109 21.04 12.97 -13.88
C ARG A 109 20.80 13.29 -15.35
N ARG A 110 21.72 12.90 -16.26
CA ARG A 110 21.52 13.00 -17.71
C ARG A 110 20.67 11.86 -18.27
N MET A 111 20.63 10.74 -17.56
CA MET A 111 19.94 9.52 -18.00
C MET A 111 18.53 9.43 -17.44
N ILE A 112 18.35 9.77 -16.17
CA ILE A 112 17.12 9.58 -15.43
C ILE A 112 16.90 10.74 -14.44
N PRO A 113 15.66 11.24 -14.25
CA PRO A 113 15.36 12.18 -13.18
C PRO A 113 15.85 11.65 -11.83
N THR A 114 16.78 12.38 -11.21
CA THR A 114 17.45 11.93 -9.99
C THR A 114 17.39 13.00 -8.93
N LYS A 115 16.91 12.65 -7.74
CA LYS A 115 16.89 13.49 -6.54
C LYS A 115 17.84 12.95 -5.49
N VAL A 116 18.56 13.84 -4.80
CA VAL A 116 19.42 13.50 -3.67
C VAL A 116 18.80 14.03 -2.39
N ALA A 117 18.43 13.13 -1.49
CA ALA A 117 17.90 13.44 -0.17
C ALA A 117 19.02 13.25 0.88
N PHE A 118 19.45 14.33 1.50
CA PHE A 118 20.46 14.32 2.56
C PHE A 118 19.79 14.42 3.92
N LEU A 119 20.00 13.42 4.78
CA LEU A 119 19.47 13.37 6.12
C LEU A 119 20.51 13.80 7.15
N GLU A 120 20.13 14.72 8.01
CA GLU A 120 20.97 15.14 9.14
C GLU A 120 20.15 15.24 10.44
N ALA A 121 20.85 15.36 11.53
CA ALA A 121 20.28 15.72 12.83
C ALA A 121 21.35 16.44 13.67
N SER A 122 20.92 17.09 14.74
CA SER A 122 21.85 17.72 15.71
C SER A 122 22.74 16.65 16.37
N ASP A 123 23.96 17.02 16.70
CA ASP A 123 24.92 16.09 17.32
C ASP A 123 24.38 15.50 18.63
N ALA A 124 23.63 16.30 19.42
CA ALA A 124 23.00 15.81 20.65
C ALA A 124 21.96 14.69 20.38
N VAL A 125 21.18 14.82 19.30
CA VAL A 125 20.19 13.80 18.91
C VAL A 125 20.88 12.55 18.37
N LEU A 126 21.93 12.72 17.55
CA LEU A 126 22.72 11.60 17.02
C LEU A 126 23.39 10.82 18.14
N LEU A 127 24.04 11.50 19.08
CA LEU A 127 24.65 10.86 20.25
C LEU A 127 23.64 10.05 21.06
N ARG A 128 22.45 10.61 21.32
CA ARG A 128 21.39 9.89 22.01
C ARG A 128 20.95 8.64 21.24
N ARG A 129 20.74 8.74 19.93
CA ARG A 129 20.34 7.60 19.08
C ARG A 129 21.41 6.51 19.04
N PHE A 130 22.69 6.86 19.02
CA PHE A 130 23.80 5.90 19.14
C PHE A 130 23.80 5.20 20.50
N SER A 131 23.56 5.93 21.59
CA SER A 131 23.45 5.35 22.94
C SER A 131 22.28 4.37 23.07
N GLU A 132 21.13 4.70 22.50
CA GLU A 132 19.93 3.86 22.50
C GLU A 132 20.14 2.57 21.68
N THR A 133 20.78 2.66 20.51
CA THR A 133 20.99 1.51 19.62
C THR A 133 22.18 0.64 19.99
N ARG A 134 23.08 1.13 20.84
CA ARG A 134 24.34 0.46 21.25
C ARG A 134 25.19 -0.03 20.08
N ARG A 135 25.12 0.65 18.94
CA ARG A 135 25.93 0.33 17.74
C ARG A 135 27.15 1.22 17.67
N PRO A 136 28.32 0.69 17.28
CA PRO A 136 29.50 1.52 17.03
C PRO A 136 29.26 2.45 15.84
N HIS A 137 29.88 3.61 15.87
CA HIS A 137 29.86 4.53 14.74
C HIS A 137 30.64 3.93 13.56
N PRO A 138 30.16 4.00 12.29
CA PRO A 138 30.84 3.40 11.13
C PRO A 138 32.30 3.84 10.93
N LEU A 139 32.62 5.08 11.28
CA LEU A 139 33.99 5.63 11.19
C LEU A 139 34.80 5.49 12.51
N GLY A 140 34.23 4.88 13.53
CA GLY A 140 34.85 4.91 14.86
C GLY A 140 34.91 3.55 15.54
N THR A 141 35.97 2.78 15.29
CA THR A 141 36.30 1.61 16.12
C THR A 141 37.13 2.01 17.37
N ASN A 142 37.85 3.13 17.33
CA ASN A 142 38.81 3.55 18.39
C ASN A 142 38.67 5.02 18.83
N ALA A 143 37.58 5.71 18.45
CA ALA A 143 37.36 7.12 18.78
C ALA A 143 35.99 7.32 19.45
N PRO A 144 35.85 8.32 20.33
CA PRO A 144 34.56 8.71 20.87
C PRO A 144 33.56 9.06 19.76
N VAL A 145 32.27 8.70 19.92
CA VAL A 145 31.23 8.93 18.91
C VAL A 145 31.15 10.39 18.47
N ASN A 146 31.35 11.34 19.39
CA ASN A 146 31.35 12.77 19.08
C ASN A 146 32.46 13.18 18.08
N ALA A 147 33.67 12.62 18.22
CA ALA A 147 34.75 12.88 17.28
C ALA A 147 34.47 12.27 15.90
N SER A 148 33.90 11.07 15.87
CA SER A 148 33.48 10.37 14.66
C SER A 148 32.39 11.16 13.91
N LEU A 149 31.39 11.70 14.62
CA LEU A 149 30.34 12.55 14.03
C LEU A 149 30.89 13.82 13.38
N LYS A 150 31.83 14.50 14.05
CA LYS A 150 32.50 15.68 13.45
C LYS A 150 33.29 15.35 12.19
N THR A 151 33.96 14.20 12.17
CA THR A 151 34.69 13.74 11.00
C THR A 151 33.73 13.38 9.88
N GLU A 152 32.67 12.62 10.17
CA GLU A 152 31.64 12.28 9.18
C GLU A 152 31.01 13.52 8.56
N ARG A 153 30.64 14.53 9.36
CA ARG A 153 30.05 15.78 8.87
C ARG A 153 30.98 16.51 7.90
N ARG A 154 32.29 16.49 8.13
CA ARG A 154 33.28 17.07 7.21
C ARG A 154 33.36 16.26 5.89
N HIS A 155 33.40 14.94 5.96
CA HIS A 155 33.43 14.08 4.76
C HIS A 155 32.16 14.22 3.92
N LEU A 156 31.01 14.41 4.55
CA LEU A 156 29.72 14.53 3.86
C LEU A 156 29.37 15.96 3.41
N ALA A 157 30.20 16.95 3.72
CA ALA A 157 29.90 18.37 3.42
C ALA A 157 29.71 18.63 1.91
N SER A 158 30.55 18.03 1.05
CA SER A 158 30.46 18.14 -0.41
C SER A 158 29.17 17.50 -0.95
N ILE A 159 28.77 16.37 -0.39
CA ILE A 159 27.54 15.65 -0.77
C ILE A 159 26.31 16.42 -0.31
N ARG A 160 26.35 16.97 0.91
CA ARG A 160 25.28 17.83 1.44
C ARG A 160 25.02 19.03 0.52
N ALA A 161 26.08 19.62 -0.04
CA ALA A 161 25.96 20.75 -0.98
C ALA A 161 25.31 20.36 -2.33
N LEU A 162 25.34 19.09 -2.72
CA LEU A 162 24.72 18.57 -3.94
C LEU A 162 23.29 18.08 -3.74
N ALA A 163 22.82 18.06 -2.49
CA ALA A 163 21.49 17.54 -2.15
C ALA A 163 20.38 18.49 -2.66
N ASP A 164 19.39 17.91 -3.32
CA ASP A 164 18.16 18.60 -3.73
C ASP A 164 17.23 18.82 -2.51
N ILE A 165 17.34 17.94 -1.52
CA ILE A 165 16.55 17.98 -0.30
C ILE A 165 17.49 17.72 0.89
N VAL A 166 17.55 18.69 1.82
CA VAL A 166 18.19 18.47 3.12
C VAL A 166 17.09 18.36 4.18
N LEU A 167 17.09 17.25 4.91
CA LEU A 167 16.10 16.96 5.93
C LEU A 167 16.75 16.85 7.31
N ASP A 168 16.44 17.81 8.18
CA ASP A 168 16.78 17.73 9.59
C ASP A 168 15.77 16.84 10.32
N THR A 169 16.25 15.69 10.77
CA THR A 169 15.40 14.70 11.46
C THR A 169 15.43 14.85 12.98
N SER A 170 16.00 15.92 13.52
CA SER A 170 16.19 16.11 14.97
C SER A 170 14.89 16.07 15.77
N LYS A 171 13.81 16.58 15.19
CA LYS A 171 12.50 16.70 15.86
C LYS A 171 11.54 15.55 15.55
N PHE A 172 11.90 14.67 14.62
CA PHE A 172 11.02 13.56 14.23
C PHE A 172 11.28 12.31 15.06
N ASN A 173 10.21 11.66 15.49
CA ASN A 173 10.22 10.25 15.79
C ASN A 173 10.13 9.42 14.48
N VAL A 174 10.21 8.08 14.59
CA VAL A 174 10.23 7.19 13.40
C VAL A 174 8.93 7.30 12.59
N HIS A 175 7.78 7.42 13.26
CA HIS A 175 6.46 7.50 12.61
C HIS A 175 6.24 8.85 11.94
N GLU A 176 6.62 9.94 12.61
CA GLU A 176 6.55 11.29 12.06
C GLU A 176 7.46 11.47 10.85
N LEU A 177 8.68 10.91 10.90
CA LEU A 177 9.61 10.93 9.78
C LEU A 177 9.04 10.18 8.58
N ARG A 178 8.45 9.00 8.80
CA ARG A 178 7.79 8.23 7.73
C ARG A 178 6.63 9.00 7.12
N ALA A 179 5.73 9.56 7.93
CA ALA A 179 4.61 10.36 7.46
C ALA A 179 5.07 11.57 6.64
N HIS A 180 6.11 12.29 7.09
CA HIS A 180 6.69 13.43 6.39
C HIS A 180 7.26 13.04 5.01
N ILE A 181 7.95 11.91 4.90
CA ILE A 181 8.47 11.41 3.62
C ILE A 181 7.33 11.03 2.69
N ILE A 182 6.33 10.31 3.19
CA ILE A 182 5.16 9.93 2.40
C ILE A 182 4.47 11.19 1.87
N GLU A 183 4.18 12.18 2.70
CA GLU A 183 3.55 13.42 2.28
C GLU A 183 4.35 14.17 1.21
N ARG A 184 5.67 14.23 1.35
CA ARG A 184 6.56 15.00 0.47
C ARG A 184 6.81 14.32 -0.88
N PHE A 185 6.85 12.98 -0.92
CA PHE A 185 7.15 12.20 -2.12
C PHE A 185 5.92 11.51 -2.71
N HIS A 186 4.79 11.57 -2.01
CA HIS A 186 3.54 11.14 -2.59
C HIS A 186 3.19 12.12 -3.73
N GLU A 187 3.46 11.73 -4.96
CA GLU A 187 2.81 12.40 -6.10
C GLU A 187 1.31 12.34 -5.81
N LYS A 188 0.56 13.40 -6.18
CA LYS A 188 -0.90 13.47 -6.03
C LYS A 188 -1.59 12.32 -6.77
N ALA A 189 -1.23 11.10 -6.42
CA ALA A 189 -1.92 9.90 -6.85
C ALA A 189 -3.22 9.83 -6.06
N THR A 190 -4.30 9.87 -6.77
CA THR A 190 -5.70 9.81 -6.33
C THR A 190 -6.08 8.53 -5.57
N GLU A 191 -5.15 7.70 -5.17
CA GLU A 191 -5.43 6.45 -4.44
C GLU A 191 -4.97 6.54 -2.99
N LYS A 192 -5.95 6.63 -2.11
CA LYS A 192 -5.78 6.45 -0.67
C LYS A 192 -5.16 5.07 -0.41
N SER A 193 -3.94 5.03 0.12
CA SER A 193 -3.05 3.85 0.16
C SER A 193 -3.52 2.67 1.03
N ILE A 194 -4.63 2.81 1.76
CA ILE A 194 -5.16 1.75 2.61
C ILE A 194 -6.11 0.82 1.84
N LEU A 195 -5.91 -0.50 1.96
CA LEU A 195 -6.86 -1.50 1.49
C LEU A 195 -7.88 -1.81 2.58
N VAL A 196 -9.15 -1.44 2.37
CA VAL A 196 -10.24 -1.75 3.29
C VAL A 196 -10.88 -3.07 2.89
N SER A 197 -10.75 -4.09 3.74
CA SER A 197 -11.45 -5.36 3.61
C SER A 197 -12.75 -5.31 4.42
N ILE A 198 -13.90 -5.41 3.76
CA ILE A 198 -15.19 -5.49 4.44
C ILE A 198 -15.65 -6.95 4.42
N VAL A 199 -15.81 -7.53 5.61
CA VAL A 199 -16.19 -8.94 5.77
C VAL A 199 -17.60 -9.05 6.35
N SER A 200 -18.54 -9.67 5.63
CA SER A 200 -19.80 -10.08 6.23
C SER A 200 -19.68 -11.46 6.83
N PHE A 201 -20.20 -11.64 8.05
CA PHE A 201 -20.13 -12.90 8.78
C PHE A 201 -21.37 -13.20 9.61
N GLY A 202 -21.49 -14.45 10.05
CA GLY A 202 -22.51 -14.90 11.00
C GLY A 202 -21.90 -15.18 12.36
N TYR A 203 -22.47 -14.59 13.42
CA TYR A 203 -21.99 -14.84 14.79
C TYR A 203 -22.00 -16.32 15.19
N ARG A 204 -22.90 -17.14 14.61
CA ARG A 204 -22.90 -18.58 14.83
C ARG A 204 -21.62 -19.29 14.38
N HIS A 205 -20.81 -18.66 13.52
CA HIS A 205 -19.54 -19.18 13.01
C HIS A 205 -18.33 -18.45 13.61
N GLY A 206 -18.52 -17.66 14.65
CA GLY A 206 -17.48 -16.86 15.27
C GLY A 206 -17.22 -15.53 14.55
N VAL A 207 -16.54 -14.62 15.24
CA VAL A 207 -16.07 -13.34 14.69
C VAL A 207 -14.81 -13.63 13.84
N PRO A 208 -14.59 -12.93 12.70
CA PRO A 208 -13.33 -13.03 11.97
C PRO A 208 -12.14 -12.62 12.85
N GLU A 209 -11.12 -13.45 12.94
CA GLU A 209 -9.95 -13.24 13.81
C GLU A 209 -9.10 -12.03 13.37
N ASP A 210 -9.13 -11.70 12.07
CA ASP A 210 -8.41 -10.60 11.45
C ASP A 210 -9.21 -9.28 11.43
N ALA A 211 -10.38 -9.21 12.08
CA ALA A 211 -11.20 -8.01 12.07
C ALA A 211 -10.67 -6.96 13.06
N ASP A 212 -10.30 -5.79 12.55
CA ASP A 212 -9.94 -4.61 13.36
C ASP A 212 -11.15 -3.94 13.99
N LEU A 213 -12.26 -3.87 13.24
CA LEU A 213 -13.53 -3.29 13.68
C LEU A 213 -14.66 -4.28 13.43
N VAL A 214 -15.55 -4.44 14.41
CA VAL A 214 -16.69 -5.37 14.30
C VAL A 214 -17.98 -4.65 14.66
N PHE A 215 -18.97 -4.76 13.78
CA PHE A 215 -20.29 -4.16 13.98
C PHE A 215 -21.38 -5.22 13.95
N ASP A 216 -22.18 -5.25 15.01
CA ASP A 216 -23.34 -6.10 15.11
C ASP A 216 -24.55 -5.47 14.40
N VAL A 217 -25.07 -6.14 13.36
CA VAL A 217 -26.23 -5.67 12.61
C VAL A 217 -27.49 -6.52 12.88
N ARG A 218 -27.55 -7.27 14.00
CA ARG A 218 -28.71 -8.10 14.37
C ARG A 218 -29.92 -7.27 14.78
N PHE A 219 -29.74 -6.02 15.18
CA PHE A 219 -30.84 -5.09 15.49
C PHE A 219 -31.65 -4.69 14.27
N LEU A 220 -31.14 -4.90 13.06
CA LEU A 220 -31.87 -4.64 11.82
C LEU A 220 -32.97 -5.69 11.57
N PRO A 221 -34.03 -5.34 10.84
CA PRO A 221 -35.09 -6.26 10.50
C PRO A 221 -34.58 -7.53 9.85
N ASN A 222 -35.07 -8.68 10.31
CA ASN A 222 -34.59 -9.97 9.88
C ASN A 222 -35.40 -10.56 8.71
N PRO A 223 -34.81 -10.61 7.48
CA PRO A 223 -35.52 -11.17 6.31
C PRO A 223 -35.86 -12.64 6.46
N HIS A 224 -35.20 -13.37 7.35
CA HIS A 224 -35.51 -14.79 7.58
C HIS A 224 -36.95 -15.07 8.03
N PHE A 225 -37.60 -14.09 8.64
CA PHE A 225 -39.02 -14.22 9.04
C PHE A 225 -40.01 -14.07 7.87
N VAL A 226 -39.52 -13.61 6.71
CA VAL A 226 -40.33 -13.57 5.49
C VAL A 226 -40.04 -14.85 4.68
N PRO A 227 -41.02 -15.76 4.51
CA PRO A 227 -40.78 -17.07 3.89
C PRO A 227 -40.09 -17.01 2.53
N GLU A 228 -40.45 -16.03 1.69
CA GLU A 228 -39.90 -15.83 0.35
C GLU A 228 -38.40 -15.39 0.36
N PHE A 229 -37.91 -14.86 1.48
CA PHE A 229 -36.55 -14.35 1.60
C PHE A 229 -35.57 -15.35 2.24
N ARG A 230 -36.08 -16.41 2.88
CA ARG A 230 -35.26 -17.43 3.56
C ARG A 230 -34.19 -18.06 2.65
N PRO A 231 -34.52 -18.48 1.40
CA PRO A 231 -33.55 -19.10 0.51
C PRO A 231 -32.64 -18.10 -0.19
N LEU A 232 -32.92 -16.79 -0.08
CA LEU A 232 -32.19 -15.73 -0.76
C LEU A 232 -31.07 -15.18 0.14
N THR A 233 -30.17 -14.39 -0.44
CA THR A 233 -29.10 -13.73 0.30
C THR A 233 -29.30 -12.21 0.32
N GLY A 234 -28.51 -11.49 1.13
CA GLY A 234 -28.51 -10.03 1.17
C GLY A 234 -28.06 -9.35 -0.13
N ARG A 235 -27.48 -10.10 -1.09
CA ARG A 235 -27.18 -9.60 -2.46
C ARG A 235 -28.40 -9.60 -3.38
N HIS A 236 -29.44 -10.39 -3.04
CA HIS A 236 -30.63 -10.43 -3.86
C HIS A 236 -31.41 -9.10 -3.77
N PRO A 237 -31.81 -8.48 -4.90
CA PRO A 237 -32.42 -7.14 -4.91
C PRO A 237 -33.65 -6.98 -4.02
N ARG A 238 -34.50 -8.00 -3.96
CA ARG A 238 -35.74 -7.98 -3.11
C ARG A 238 -35.38 -7.95 -1.62
N VAL A 239 -34.40 -8.76 -1.19
CA VAL A 239 -33.90 -8.80 0.18
C VAL A 239 -33.22 -7.49 0.56
N ALA A 240 -32.35 -6.99 -0.31
CA ALA A 240 -31.66 -5.71 -0.10
C ALA A 240 -32.67 -4.55 -0.02
N LYS A 241 -33.68 -4.52 -0.89
CA LYS A 241 -34.77 -3.52 -0.84
C LYS A 241 -35.54 -3.59 0.48
N TYR A 242 -35.91 -4.80 0.91
CA TYR A 242 -36.61 -5.01 2.18
C TYR A 242 -35.80 -4.47 3.37
N ILE A 243 -34.54 -4.87 3.52
CA ILE A 243 -33.73 -4.40 4.65
C ILE A 243 -33.53 -2.88 4.59
N ARG A 244 -33.34 -2.33 3.40
CA ARG A 244 -33.09 -0.89 3.18
C ARG A 244 -34.35 -0.05 3.42
N SER A 245 -35.55 -0.62 3.30
CA SER A 245 -36.82 0.15 3.47
C SER A 245 -37.01 0.69 4.88
N PHE A 246 -36.29 0.19 5.86
CA PHE A 246 -36.39 0.61 7.25
C PHE A 246 -35.48 1.82 7.54
N PRO A 247 -36.03 2.90 8.15
CA PRO A 247 -35.24 4.12 8.44
C PRO A 247 -33.98 3.86 9.24
N GLN A 248 -34.03 2.98 10.26
CA GLN A 248 -32.83 2.64 11.07
C GLN A 248 -31.72 1.99 10.26
N THR A 249 -32.04 1.29 9.17
CA THR A 249 -31.02 0.71 8.29
C THR A 249 -30.30 1.78 7.50
N GLN A 250 -31.05 2.75 6.96
CA GLN A 250 -30.49 3.86 6.21
C GLN A 250 -29.61 4.74 7.09
N GLU A 251 -30.08 5.03 8.29
CA GLU A 251 -29.35 5.81 9.28
C GLU A 251 -28.05 5.10 9.72
N PHE A 252 -28.11 3.79 9.98
CA PHE A 252 -26.92 3.01 10.32
C PHE A 252 -25.88 3.05 9.19
N ILE A 253 -26.32 2.79 7.94
CA ILE A 253 -25.39 2.83 6.79
C ILE A 253 -24.72 4.20 6.66
N LEU A 254 -25.47 5.28 6.86
CA LEU A 254 -24.94 6.65 6.79
C LEU A 254 -23.88 6.85 7.87
N ARG A 255 -24.27 6.68 9.14
CA ARG A 255 -23.39 6.95 10.30
C ARG A 255 -22.13 6.10 10.30
N ILE A 256 -22.25 4.80 9.98
CA ILE A 256 -21.08 3.92 9.95
C ILE A 256 -20.13 4.26 8.79
N SER A 257 -20.69 4.65 7.64
CA SER A 257 -19.86 5.08 6.51
C SER A 257 -19.12 6.39 6.83
N ASP A 258 -19.80 7.35 7.45
CA ASP A 258 -19.21 8.63 7.84
C ASP A 258 -18.14 8.43 8.92
N LEU A 259 -18.36 7.54 9.90
CA LEU A 259 -17.37 7.17 10.89
C LEU A 259 -16.12 6.56 10.25
N LEU A 260 -16.30 5.61 9.33
CA LEU A 260 -15.20 4.98 8.64
C LEU A 260 -14.43 5.98 7.76
N ILE A 261 -15.13 6.86 7.04
CA ILE A 261 -14.50 7.93 6.24
C ILE A 261 -13.69 8.90 7.12
N TYR A 262 -14.18 9.18 8.33
CA TYR A 262 -13.45 9.98 9.31
C TYR A 262 -12.21 9.25 9.86
N LEU A 263 -12.31 7.96 10.20
CA LEU A 263 -11.22 7.19 10.78
C LEU A 263 -10.09 6.84 9.78
N LEU A 264 -10.44 6.58 8.53
CA LEU A 264 -9.49 6.09 7.53
C LEU A 264 -8.28 7.01 7.30
N PRO A 265 -8.40 8.36 7.22
CA PRO A 265 -7.25 9.25 7.16
C PRO A 265 -6.32 9.13 8.37
N HIS A 266 -6.87 8.92 9.57
CA HIS A 266 -6.10 8.76 10.80
C HIS A 266 -5.32 7.44 10.80
N TYR A 267 -5.93 6.34 10.36
CA TYR A 267 -5.24 5.06 10.19
C TYR A 267 -4.13 5.11 9.12
N ILE A 268 -4.37 5.83 8.02
CA ILE A 268 -3.34 6.06 7.01
C ILE A 268 -2.17 6.86 7.61
N HIS A 269 -2.46 7.90 8.39
CA HIS A 269 -1.45 8.73 9.05
C HIS A 269 -0.62 7.92 10.06
N GLU A 270 -1.24 7.00 10.80
CA GLU A 270 -0.56 6.05 11.69
C GLU A 270 0.32 5.04 10.93
N GLY A 271 0.08 4.87 9.63
CA GLY A 271 0.84 3.96 8.77
C GLY A 271 0.17 2.61 8.52
N LYS A 272 -1.14 2.51 8.81
CA LYS A 272 -1.90 1.28 8.56
C LYS A 272 -2.16 1.09 7.06
N SER A 273 -1.72 -0.03 6.51
CA SER A 273 -1.86 -0.36 5.08
C SER A 273 -3.11 -1.22 4.80
N TYR A 274 -3.65 -1.87 5.82
CA TYR A 274 -4.83 -2.74 5.74
C TYR A 274 -5.78 -2.44 6.89
N LEU A 275 -7.09 -2.46 6.62
CA LEU A 275 -8.14 -2.37 7.63
C LEU A 275 -9.22 -3.41 7.33
N THR A 276 -9.50 -4.31 8.27
CA THR A 276 -10.58 -5.28 8.15
C THR A 276 -11.78 -4.86 8.99
N VAL A 277 -12.93 -4.64 8.35
CA VAL A 277 -14.18 -4.24 8.99
C VAL A 277 -15.21 -5.38 8.87
N GLY A 278 -15.58 -5.96 10.00
CA GLY A 278 -16.56 -7.04 10.08
C GLY A 278 -17.99 -6.55 10.34
N PHE A 279 -18.96 -7.00 9.53
CA PHE A 279 -20.38 -6.83 9.81
C PHE A 279 -21.00 -8.18 10.11
N GLY A 280 -21.56 -8.36 11.33
CA GLY A 280 -22.09 -9.61 11.82
C GLY A 280 -23.62 -9.64 11.93
N CYS A 281 -24.27 -10.66 11.37
CA CYS A 281 -25.63 -11.01 11.70
C CYS A 281 -25.72 -12.45 12.24
N THR A 282 -26.89 -13.01 12.51
CA THR A 282 -26.99 -14.35 13.09
C THR A 282 -26.37 -15.43 12.20
N GLY A 283 -26.75 -15.51 10.92
CA GLY A 283 -26.30 -16.53 9.98
C GLY A 283 -25.32 -16.06 8.92
N GLY A 284 -24.96 -14.78 8.84
CA GLY A 284 -24.03 -14.27 7.84
C GLY A 284 -24.55 -14.16 6.41
N GLN A 285 -25.85 -14.35 6.16
CA GLN A 285 -26.40 -14.52 4.81
C GLN A 285 -27.24 -13.33 4.30
N HIS A 286 -27.89 -12.55 5.17
CA HIS A 286 -28.82 -11.52 4.77
C HIS A 286 -28.36 -10.10 5.15
N ARG A 287 -28.56 -9.70 6.44
CA ARG A 287 -28.31 -8.33 6.93
C ARG A 287 -26.86 -7.91 6.78
N SER A 288 -25.95 -8.74 7.27
CA SER A 288 -24.49 -8.48 7.19
C SER A 288 -24.01 -8.34 5.75
N VAL A 289 -24.51 -9.19 4.85
CA VAL A 289 -24.17 -9.15 3.42
C VAL A 289 -24.61 -7.84 2.78
N MET A 290 -25.87 -7.44 2.99
CA MET A 290 -26.40 -6.19 2.42
C MET A 290 -25.67 -4.96 2.98
N ILE A 291 -25.41 -4.90 4.29
CA ILE A 291 -24.68 -3.80 4.90
C ILE A 291 -23.24 -3.72 4.37
N ALA A 292 -22.54 -4.84 4.28
CA ALA A 292 -21.18 -4.89 3.74
C ALA A 292 -21.12 -4.35 2.30
N GLU A 293 -22.06 -4.72 1.45
CA GLU A 293 -22.14 -4.21 0.07
C GLU A 293 -22.42 -2.70 0.02
N GLU A 294 -23.34 -2.19 0.82
CA GLU A 294 -23.71 -0.76 0.80
C GLU A 294 -22.60 0.14 1.37
N VAL A 295 -21.99 -0.26 2.49
CA VAL A 295 -20.85 0.46 3.06
C VAL A 295 -19.67 0.41 2.10
N GLY A 296 -19.40 -0.75 1.49
CA GLY A 296 -18.34 -0.90 0.48
C GLY A 296 -18.54 0.02 -0.72
N LYS A 297 -19.76 0.18 -1.22
CA LYS A 297 -20.06 1.13 -2.29
C LYS A 297 -19.77 2.58 -1.90
N ARG A 298 -20.15 2.98 -0.67
CA ARG A 298 -19.94 4.34 -0.17
C ARG A 298 -18.45 4.66 -0.01
N LEU A 299 -17.67 3.73 0.57
CA LEU A 299 -16.24 3.91 0.72
C LEU A 299 -15.51 3.96 -0.64
N ARG A 300 -15.92 3.13 -1.62
CA ARG A 300 -15.39 3.24 -2.99
C ARG A 300 -15.70 4.60 -3.62
N LYS A 301 -16.95 5.10 -3.44
CA LYS A 301 -17.34 6.43 -3.91
C LYS A 301 -16.52 7.54 -3.24
N ALA A 302 -16.09 7.35 -2.01
CA ALA A 302 -15.20 8.25 -1.27
C ALA A 302 -13.71 8.10 -1.68
N GLY A 303 -13.38 7.25 -2.68
CA GLY A 303 -12.06 7.10 -3.26
C GLY A 303 -11.15 6.10 -2.51
N TYR A 304 -11.70 5.21 -1.66
CA TYR A 304 -10.92 4.17 -1.00
C TYR A 304 -10.89 2.86 -1.81
N ARG A 305 -9.78 2.12 -1.73
CA ARG A 305 -9.67 0.76 -2.26
C ARG A 305 -10.41 -0.20 -1.33
N VAL A 306 -11.50 -0.81 -1.81
CA VAL A 306 -12.36 -1.65 -0.97
C VAL A 306 -12.59 -3.01 -1.59
N LYS A 307 -12.27 -4.07 -0.83
CA LYS A 307 -12.62 -5.46 -1.10
C LYS A 307 -13.78 -5.87 -0.19
N VAL A 308 -14.86 -6.42 -0.75
CA VAL A 308 -15.96 -6.98 0.02
C VAL A 308 -15.91 -8.50 -0.07
N VAL A 309 -15.95 -9.16 1.08
CA VAL A 309 -15.90 -10.62 1.21
C VAL A 309 -17.10 -11.07 2.05
N HIS A 310 -17.76 -12.13 1.61
CA HIS A 310 -18.86 -12.75 2.34
C HIS A 310 -18.42 -14.11 2.83
N ARG A 311 -18.00 -14.19 4.12
CA ARG A 311 -17.41 -15.41 4.68
C ARG A 311 -18.39 -16.58 4.75
N ASP A 312 -19.63 -16.29 5.18
CA ASP A 312 -20.62 -17.31 5.51
C ASP A 312 -21.85 -17.29 4.56
N MET A 313 -21.72 -16.64 3.41
CA MET A 313 -22.74 -16.67 2.38
C MET A 313 -22.59 -17.94 1.54
N PRO A 314 -23.67 -18.69 1.26
CA PRO A 314 -23.62 -19.82 0.32
C PRO A 314 -23.05 -19.41 -1.03
N LYS A 315 -22.25 -20.29 -1.63
CA LYS A 315 -21.68 -20.11 -2.95
C LYS A 315 -22.74 -20.21 -4.05
#